data_b450714420bdf7c2a5bbcff268d8754b
#
_entry.id   b450714420bdf7c2a5bbcff268d8754b
#
_cell.length_a   1.000
_cell.length_b   1.000
_cell.length_c   1.000
_cell.angle_alpha   90.00
_cell.angle_beta   90.00
_cell.angle_gamma   90.00
#
_symmetry.space_group_name_H-M   'P 1'
#
loop_
_entity.id
_entity.type
_entity.pdbx_description
1 polymer ?
#
loop_
_entity_poly.entity_id
_entity_poly.type
_entity_poly.pdbx_seq_one_letter_code
_entity_poly.pdbx_strand_id
1 'polypeptide(L)'
;LSKQSTILFGDAIDSNLLKDAGASDSEVIITVTDDDEVNIFSSLLAKDLGCKRTMAIVNNINYRNLSKKLDLDVLINPGNITTSAILQYVRRGKVKEVHDFGNDRGEIMEIEILPTTKFADKKILDLDMPDGVVIGGIVRNNKLIFPDENTTIYVKDKLIIFSEPASIKEIEKYSEVNIEFF
;
A
#
# COMPACT_ATOMS: atom_id res chain seq x y z
N LEU A 1 9.45 -30.89 9.49
CA LEU A 1 10.23 -30.21 10.55
C LEU A 1 9.30 -29.21 11.24
N SER A 2 8.69 -29.61 12.38
CA SER A 2 7.97 -28.68 13.24
C SER A 2 9.00 -27.75 13.86
N LYS A 3 9.06 -26.50 13.40
CA LYS A 3 9.79 -25.45 14.11
C LYS A 3 9.04 -25.24 15.42
N GLN A 4 9.61 -25.69 16.53
CA GLN A 4 9.12 -25.33 17.86
C GLN A 4 9.37 -23.83 18.04
N SER A 5 8.31 -23.07 18.25
CA SER A 5 8.41 -21.67 18.60
C SER A 5 8.75 -21.54 20.08
N THR A 6 9.72 -20.71 20.42
CA THR A 6 10.03 -20.33 21.80
C THR A 6 9.04 -19.26 22.24
N ILE A 7 8.44 -19.46 23.43
CA ILE A 7 7.55 -18.47 24.05
C ILE A 7 8.24 -17.92 25.28
N LEU A 8 8.39 -16.60 25.33
CA LEU A 8 8.88 -15.88 26.49
C LEU A 8 7.75 -15.02 27.04
N PHE A 9 7.69 -14.91 28.36
CA PHE A 9 6.70 -14.09 29.05
C PHE A 9 7.40 -12.89 29.69
N GLY A 10 6.90 -11.68 29.41
CA GLY A 10 7.45 -10.46 30.00
C GLY A 10 7.02 -9.21 29.27
N ASP A 11 7.63 -8.09 29.60
CA ASP A 11 7.37 -6.79 28.97
C ASP A 11 8.16 -6.66 27.66
N ALA A 12 7.47 -6.29 26.57
CA ALA A 12 8.08 -6.17 25.25
C ALA A 12 9.10 -5.00 25.16
N ILE A 13 9.07 -4.05 26.09
CA ILE A 13 10.06 -2.96 26.18
C ILE A 13 11.23 -3.28 27.12
N ASP A 14 11.29 -4.49 27.68
CA ASP A 14 12.45 -4.94 28.43
C ASP A 14 13.56 -5.41 27.48
N SER A 15 14.67 -4.66 27.45
CA SER A 15 15.79 -4.98 26.57
C SER A 15 16.49 -6.29 26.91
N ASN A 16 16.41 -6.77 28.16
CA ASN A 16 16.95 -8.09 28.52
C ASN A 16 16.08 -9.20 27.95
N LEU A 17 14.74 -9.06 28.04
CA LEU A 17 13.83 -10.00 27.41
C LEU A 17 14.01 -10.07 25.90
N LEU A 18 14.21 -8.93 25.24
CA LEU A 18 14.49 -8.87 23.80
C LEU A 18 15.83 -9.56 23.45
N LYS A 19 16.87 -9.41 24.28
CA LYS A 19 18.15 -10.13 24.11
C LYS A 19 17.93 -11.63 24.27
N ASP A 20 17.23 -12.06 25.31
CA ASP A 20 16.94 -13.48 25.57
C ASP A 20 16.09 -14.09 24.43
N ALA A 21 15.25 -13.27 23.78
CA ALA A 21 14.51 -13.65 22.59
C ALA A 21 15.38 -13.72 21.31
N GLY A 22 16.65 -13.32 21.38
CA GLY A 22 17.58 -13.34 20.24
C GLY A 22 17.40 -12.16 19.27
N ALA A 23 16.96 -11.01 19.78
CA ALA A 23 16.75 -9.82 18.94
C ALA A 23 18.02 -9.41 18.16
N SER A 24 19.20 -9.56 18.75
CA SER A 24 20.49 -9.21 18.12
C SER A 24 20.80 -9.99 16.85
N ASP A 25 20.32 -11.24 16.78
CA ASP A 25 20.58 -12.14 15.64
C ASP A 25 19.37 -12.29 14.72
N SER A 26 18.29 -11.58 15.04
CA SER A 26 17.02 -11.66 14.29
C SER A 26 17.11 -10.89 12.99
N GLU A 27 16.56 -11.48 11.91
CA GLU A 27 16.41 -10.78 10.64
C GLU A 27 15.29 -9.76 10.66
N VAL A 28 14.23 -10.03 11.43
CA VAL A 28 13.08 -9.15 11.57
C VAL A 28 12.44 -9.31 12.93
N ILE A 29 12.04 -8.19 13.53
CA ILE A 29 11.10 -8.15 14.65
C ILE A 29 9.76 -7.60 14.17
N ILE A 30 8.67 -8.19 14.65
CA ILE A 30 7.31 -7.75 14.36
C ILE A 30 6.62 -7.46 15.69
N THR A 31 6.27 -6.19 15.93
CA THR A 31 5.61 -5.76 17.17
C THR A 31 4.12 -5.55 16.91
N VAL A 32 3.29 -6.34 17.58
CA VAL A 32 1.85 -6.45 17.31
C VAL A 32 1.01 -6.47 18.60
N THR A 33 1.42 -5.72 19.60
CA THR A 33 0.62 -5.50 20.81
C THR A 33 -0.54 -4.56 20.51
N ASP A 34 -1.44 -4.35 21.45
CA ASP A 34 -2.55 -3.40 21.40
C ASP A 34 -2.15 -1.96 21.72
N ASP A 35 -0.88 -1.73 22.09
CA ASP A 35 -0.33 -0.43 22.46
C ASP A 35 0.69 0.04 21.41
N ASP A 36 0.37 1.17 20.74
CA ASP A 36 1.19 1.72 19.66
C ASP A 36 2.57 2.16 20.16
N GLU A 37 2.64 2.74 21.36
CA GLU A 37 3.89 3.21 21.98
C GLU A 37 4.79 2.01 22.30
N VAL A 38 4.24 0.95 22.88
CA VAL A 38 4.96 -0.30 23.13
C VAL A 38 5.49 -0.88 21.83
N ASN A 39 4.69 -0.90 20.77
CA ASN A 39 5.12 -1.43 19.46
C ASN A 39 6.28 -0.60 18.88
N ILE A 40 6.22 0.74 18.99
CA ILE A 40 7.29 1.62 18.52
C ILE A 40 8.55 1.42 19.34
N PHE A 41 8.46 1.49 20.67
CA PHE A 41 9.64 1.40 21.55
C PHE A 41 10.31 0.04 21.49
N SER A 42 9.54 -1.06 21.47
CA SER A 42 10.10 -2.42 21.31
C SER A 42 10.86 -2.58 20.00
N SER A 43 10.33 -2.02 18.90
CA SER A 43 10.99 -2.02 17.60
C SER A 43 12.31 -1.25 17.63
N LEU A 44 12.32 -0.06 18.24
CA LEU A 44 13.55 0.76 18.37
C LEU A 44 14.60 0.07 19.23
N LEU A 45 14.20 -0.50 20.37
CA LEU A 45 15.10 -1.25 21.24
C LEU A 45 15.68 -2.48 20.54
N ALA A 46 14.87 -3.22 19.80
CA ALA A 46 15.36 -4.36 19.04
C ALA A 46 16.35 -3.94 17.93
N LYS A 47 16.12 -2.81 17.30
CA LYS A 47 17.04 -2.25 16.30
C LYS A 47 18.38 -1.82 16.94
N ASP A 48 18.32 -1.17 18.08
CA ASP A 48 19.52 -0.80 18.87
C ASP A 48 20.31 -2.06 19.31
N LEU A 49 19.63 -3.16 19.57
CA LEU A 49 20.24 -4.45 19.89
C LEU A 49 20.85 -5.17 18.68
N GLY A 50 20.62 -4.70 17.46
CA GLY A 50 21.18 -5.27 16.24
C GLY A 50 20.20 -5.99 15.31
N CYS A 51 18.90 -5.96 15.59
CA CYS A 51 17.89 -6.52 14.67
C CYS A 51 17.95 -5.78 13.32
N LYS A 52 17.95 -6.56 12.21
CA LYS A 52 18.15 -5.98 10.87
C LYS A 52 16.96 -5.19 10.35
N ARG A 53 15.74 -5.58 10.70
CA ARG A 53 14.50 -4.95 10.25
C ARG A 53 13.45 -4.91 11.34
N THR A 54 12.65 -3.86 11.33
CA THR A 54 11.55 -3.67 12.28
C THR A 54 10.25 -3.48 11.54
N MET A 55 9.19 -4.15 12.04
CA MET A 55 7.83 -3.98 11.58
C MET A 55 6.94 -3.74 12.80
N ALA A 56 6.24 -2.61 12.84
CA ALA A 56 5.36 -2.26 13.96
C ALA A 56 3.93 -2.00 13.49
N ILE A 57 2.95 -2.52 14.22
CA ILE A 57 1.56 -2.09 14.07
C ILE A 57 1.39 -0.77 14.81
N VAL A 58 0.84 0.23 14.11
CA VAL A 58 0.54 1.55 14.69
C VAL A 58 -0.80 2.03 14.15
N ASN A 59 -1.76 2.19 15.06
CA ASN A 59 -3.13 2.59 14.74
C ASN A 59 -3.26 4.12 14.63
N ASN A 60 -2.51 4.84 15.48
CA ASN A 60 -2.57 6.30 15.51
C ASN A 60 -1.84 6.93 14.34
N ILE A 61 -2.59 7.61 13.50
CA ILE A 61 -2.07 8.26 12.28
C ILE A 61 -1.00 9.32 12.56
N ASN A 62 -1.05 9.96 13.73
CA ASN A 62 -0.08 10.99 14.11
C ASN A 62 1.35 10.42 14.24
N TYR A 63 1.49 9.15 14.57
CA TYR A 63 2.80 8.50 14.68
C TYR A 63 3.44 8.20 13.33
N ARG A 64 2.67 8.19 12.24
CA ARG A 64 3.19 7.95 10.88
C ARG A 64 4.25 8.98 10.45
N ASN A 65 4.08 10.23 10.84
CA ASN A 65 5.07 11.27 10.54
C ASN A 65 6.30 11.17 11.44
N LEU A 66 6.13 10.63 12.63
CA LEU A 66 7.20 10.41 13.58
C LEU A 66 8.10 9.23 13.16
N SER A 67 7.54 8.18 12.59
CA SER A 67 8.26 6.97 12.16
C SER A 67 9.41 7.25 11.20
N LYS A 68 9.21 8.20 10.27
CA LYS A 68 10.27 8.62 9.34
C LYS A 68 11.48 9.24 10.03
N LYS A 69 11.29 9.75 11.26
CA LYS A 69 12.32 10.34 12.11
C LYS A 69 12.93 9.32 13.08
N LEU A 70 12.21 8.23 13.36
CA LEU A 70 12.57 7.24 14.37
C LEU A 70 13.29 6.01 13.80
N ASP A 71 13.70 6.05 12.52
CA ASP A 71 14.43 4.95 11.89
C ASP A 71 13.72 3.57 12.00
N LEU A 72 12.40 3.56 11.90
CA LEU A 72 11.60 2.33 11.80
C LEU A 72 11.43 1.95 10.33
N ASP A 73 11.67 0.66 10.01
CA ASP A 73 11.68 0.23 8.62
C ASP A 73 10.27 0.14 8.04
N VAL A 74 9.32 -0.43 8.79
CA VAL A 74 7.93 -0.61 8.33
C VAL A 74 6.96 -0.27 9.44
N LEU A 75 6.00 0.62 9.15
CA LEU A 75 4.81 0.83 9.97
C LEU A 75 3.57 0.34 9.26
N ILE A 76 2.80 -0.48 9.92
CA ILE A 76 1.57 -1.07 9.43
C ILE A 76 0.39 -0.43 10.16
N ASN A 77 -0.51 0.20 9.42
CA ASN A 77 -1.78 0.65 9.96
C ASN A 77 -2.90 -0.29 9.52
N PRO A 78 -3.48 -1.10 10.42
CA PRO A 78 -4.52 -2.07 10.06
C PRO A 78 -5.77 -1.41 9.50
N GLY A 79 -6.12 -0.22 9.96
CA GLY A 79 -7.26 0.55 9.45
C GLY A 79 -7.12 0.87 7.98
N ASN A 80 -5.95 1.34 7.54
CA ASN A 80 -5.70 1.64 6.13
C ASN A 80 -5.77 0.39 5.26
N ILE A 81 -5.19 -0.72 5.73
CA ILE A 81 -5.24 -2.00 5.01
C ILE A 81 -6.69 -2.48 4.87
N THR A 82 -7.46 -2.43 5.95
CA THR A 82 -8.86 -2.84 5.96
C THR A 82 -9.70 -1.94 5.04
N THR A 83 -9.51 -0.62 5.11
CA THR A 83 -10.18 0.33 4.23
C THR A 83 -9.87 0.05 2.76
N SER A 84 -8.59 -0.14 2.43
CA SER A 84 -8.17 -0.48 1.06
C SER A 84 -8.81 -1.77 0.57
N ALA A 85 -8.86 -2.82 1.42
CA ALA A 85 -9.50 -4.09 1.08
C ALA A 85 -11.02 -3.95 0.86
N ILE A 86 -11.71 -3.16 1.71
CA ILE A 86 -13.13 -2.88 1.55
C ILE A 86 -13.39 -2.11 0.27
N LEU A 87 -12.61 -1.06 -0.01
CA LEU A 87 -12.74 -0.26 -1.22
C LEU A 87 -12.54 -1.12 -2.48
N GLN A 88 -11.54 -1.99 -2.49
CA GLN A 88 -11.31 -2.94 -3.57
C GLN A 88 -12.54 -3.85 -3.81
N TYR A 89 -13.18 -4.32 -2.73
CA TYR A 89 -14.36 -5.17 -2.81
C TYR A 89 -15.62 -4.43 -3.27
N VAL A 90 -15.80 -3.19 -2.81
CA VAL A 90 -16.99 -2.35 -3.13
C VAL A 90 -16.88 -1.79 -4.55
N ARG A 91 -15.72 -1.44 -5.02
CA ARG A 91 -15.43 -0.93 -6.38
C ARG A 91 -15.43 -2.07 -7.39
N ARG A 92 -16.56 -2.72 -7.54
CA ARG A 92 -16.75 -3.94 -8.32
C ARG A 92 -16.13 -3.88 -9.72
N GLY A 93 -15.20 -4.78 -9.96
CA GLY A 93 -14.93 -5.44 -11.24
C GLY A 93 -13.73 -4.99 -12.03
N LYS A 94 -13.02 -3.87 -11.72
CA LYS A 94 -11.93 -3.38 -12.56
C LYS A 94 -10.78 -2.71 -11.84
N VAL A 95 -11.02 -2.14 -10.66
CA VAL A 95 -9.96 -1.65 -9.78
C VAL A 95 -9.47 -2.86 -8.99
N LYS A 96 -8.28 -3.38 -9.33
CA LYS A 96 -7.73 -4.58 -8.71
C LYS A 96 -7.06 -4.30 -7.37
N GLU A 97 -6.42 -3.17 -7.25
CA GLU A 97 -5.72 -2.78 -6.04
C GLU A 97 -5.94 -1.28 -5.78
N VAL A 98 -6.16 -0.93 -4.52
CA VAL A 98 -6.28 0.44 -4.06
C VAL A 98 -5.34 0.61 -2.89
N HIS A 99 -4.42 1.55 -3.00
CA HIS A 99 -3.53 1.95 -1.92
C HIS A 99 -3.86 3.38 -1.51
N ASP A 100 -4.57 3.52 -0.40
CA ASP A 100 -4.84 4.80 0.23
C ASP A 100 -3.59 5.31 0.95
N PHE A 101 -3.12 6.50 0.61
CA PHE A 101 -2.01 7.14 1.32
C PHE A 101 -2.40 7.74 2.66
N GLY A 102 -3.69 7.74 2.99
CA GLY A 102 -4.23 8.38 4.18
C GLY A 102 -4.07 9.92 4.15
N ASN A 103 -4.72 10.62 5.07
CA ASN A 103 -4.64 12.08 5.22
C ASN A 103 -5.04 12.88 3.97
N ASP A 104 -6.07 12.46 3.25
CA ASP A 104 -6.60 13.16 2.08
C ASP A 104 -5.55 13.46 0.99
N ARG A 105 -4.50 12.64 0.88
CA ARG A 105 -3.44 12.83 -0.12
C ARG A 105 -3.74 12.21 -1.47
N GLY A 106 -4.75 11.34 -1.54
CA GLY A 106 -5.12 10.62 -2.76
C GLY A 106 -4.84 9.12 -2.68
N GLU A 107 -5.15 8.45 -3.76
CA GLU A 107 -5.08 7.00 -3.88
C GLU A 107 -4.28 6.58 -5.11
N ILE A 108 -3.58 5.44 -5.03
CA ILE A 108 -3.09 4.71 -6.19
C ILE A 108 -4.06 3.57 -6.49
N MET A 109 -4.44 3.45 -7.75
CA MET A 109 -5.33 2.41 -8.26
C MET A 109 -4.65 1.62 -9.38
N GLU A 110 -4.81 0.30 -9.38
CA GLU A 110 -4.53 -0.54 -10.54
C GLU A 110 -5.83 -0.80 -11.30
N ILE A 111 -5.91 -0.36 -12.56
CA ILE A 111 -7.07 -0.53 -13.44
C ILE A 111 -6.70 -1.40 -14.62
N GLU A 112 -7.40 -2.53 -14.82
CA GLU A 112 -7.25 -3.34 -16.02
C GLU A 112 -8.06 -2.77 -17.18
N ILE A 113 -7.43 -2.61 -18.34
CA ILE A 113 -8.05 -2.05 -19.54
C ILE A 113 -8.83 -3.13 -20.29
N LEU A 114 -10.13 -2.93 -20.35
CA LEU A 114 -11.05 -3.77 -21.13
C LEU A 114 -11.39 -3.09 -22.46
N PRO A 115 -11.88 -3.85 -23.45
CA PRO A 115 -12.29 -3.28 -24.75
C PRO A 115 -13.31 -2.15 -24.66
N THR A 116 -14.09 -2.15 -23.57
CA THR A 116 -15.16 -1.18 -23.30
C THR A 116 -14.73 0.03 -22.50
N THR A 117 -13.48 0.08 -22.04
CA THR A 117 -12.98 1.24 -21.28
C THR A 117 -12.67 2.40 -22.22
N LYS A 118 -12.84 3.62 -21.73
CA LYS A 118 -12.52 4.84 -22.49
C LYS A 118 -11.05 5.02 -22.82
N PHE A 119 -10.19 4.25 -22.16
CA PHE A 119 -8.72 4.29 -22.33
C PHE A 119 -8.21 3.40 -23.47
N ALA A 120 -9.00 2.38 -23.88
CA ALA A 120 -8.55 1.37 -24.84
C ALA A 120 -8.16 1.99 -26.20
N ASP A 121 -7.00 1.60 -26.71
CA ASP A 121 -6.44 1.98 -28.01
C ASP A 121 -6.23 3.49 -28.23
N LYS A 122 -6.11 4.26 -27.14
CA LYS A 122 -5.82 5.68 -27.17
C LYS A 122 -4.42 5.99 -26.67
N LYS A 123 -3.85 7.08 -27.18
CA LYS A 123 -2.66 7.68 -26.59
C LYS A 123 -3.03 8.44 -25.33
N ILE A 124 -2.08 8.55 -24.40
CA ILE A 124 -2.29 9.32 -23.17
C ILE A 124 -2.63 10.78 -23.48
N LEU A 125 -1.98 11.39 -24.46
CA LEU A 125 -2.26 12.76 -24.92
C LEU A 125 -3.73 12.96 -25.34
N ASP A 126 -4.35 11.92 -25.89
CA ASP A 126 -5.72 11.98 -26.42
C ASP A 126 -6.79 11.70 -25.33
N LEU A 127 -6.35 11.51 -24.08
CA LEU A 127 -7.24 11.28 -22.95
C LEU A 127 -7.61 12.61 -22.29
N ASP A 128 -8.90 12.81 -22.08
CA ASP A 128 -9.41 13.92 -21.27
C ASP A 128 -9.34 13.50 -19.78
N MET A 129 -8.12 13.59 -19.22
CA MET A 129 -7.88 13.19 -17.83
C MET A 129 -8.34 14.28 -16.87
N PRO A 130 -9.04 13.91 -15.78
CA PRO A 130 -9.41 14.86 -14.74
C PRO A 130 -8.17 15.49 -14.09
N ASP A 131 -8.30 16.73 -13.63
CA ASP A 131 -7.25 17.38 -12.84
C ASP A 131 -6.91 16.55 -11.60
N GLY A 132 -5.64 16.51 -11.21
CA GLY A 132 -5.17 15.73 -10.07
C GLY A 132 -5.10 14.20 -10.31
N VAL A 133 -5.22 13.76 -11.58
CA VAL A 133 -5.05 12.35 -11.97
C VAL A 133 -3.80 12.17 -12.83
N VAL A 134 -2.97 11.20 -12.47
CA VAL A 134 -1.73 10.89 -13.18
C VAL A 134 -1.61 9.40 -13.44
N ILE A 135 -1.32 9.02 -14.69
CA ILE A 135 -0.93 7.66 -15.06
C ILE A 135 0.57 7.51 -14.75
N GLY A 136 0.90 6.89 -13.63
CA GLY A 136 2.29 6.71 -13.19
C GLY A 136 2.99 5.52 -13.82
N GLY A 137 2.23 4.53 -14.36
CA GLY A 137 2.80 3.34 -14.95
C GLY A 137 1.79 2.53 -15.74
N ILE A 138 2.30 1.70 -16.65
CA ILE A 138 1.53 0.70 -17.40
C ILE A 138 2.22 -0.65 -17.23
N VAL A 139 1.50 -1.65 -16.74
CA VAL A 139 1.99 -3.03 -16.72
C VAL A 139 1.43 -3.76 -17.94
N ARG A 140 2.32 -4.11 -18.86
CA ARG A 140 2.01 -4.83 -20.10
C ARG A 140 2.87 -6.09 -20.18
N ASN A 141 2.25 -7.26 -20.32
CA ASN A 141 2.95 -8.56 -20.37
C ASN A 141 3.91 -8.74 -19.17
N ASN A 142 3.50 -8.40 -17.98
CA ASN A 142 4.28 -8.43 -16.73
C ASN A 142 5.54 -7.52 -16.74
N LYS A 143 5.60 -6.53 -17.61
CA LYS A 143 6.66 -5.53 -17.63
C LYS A 143 6.09 -4.15 -17.33
N LEU A 144 6.75 -3.44 -16.42
CA LEU A 144 6.41 -2.05 -16.12
C LEU A 144 6.96 -1.14 -17.22
N ILE A 145 6.11 -0.27 -17.71
CA ILE A 145 6.41 0.79 -18.68
C ILE A 145 6.12 2.12 -17.98
N PHE A 146 7.08 3.03 -18.02
CA PHE A 146 6.84 4.41 -17.60
C PHE A 146 6.33 5.17 -18.83
N PRO A 147 5.05 5.58 -18.84
CA PRO A 147 4.46 6.13 -20.02
C PRO A 147 4.85 7.61 -20.22
N ASP A 148 4.86 8.02 -21.48
CA ASP A 148 4.86 9.40 -21.91
C ASP A 148 3.52 9.76 -22.58
N GLU A 149 3.35 11.01 -22.99
CA GLU A 149 2.13 11.52 -23.65
C GLU A 149 1.77 10.77 -24.95
N ASN A 150 2.77 10.22 -25.67
CA ASN A 150 2.60 9.50 -26.94
C ASN A 150 2.36 7.98 -26.73
N THR A 151 2.45 7.51 -25.50
CA THR A 151 2.27 6.10 -25.19
C THR A 151 0.82 5.68 -25.41
N THR A 152 0.62 4.64 -26.23
CA THR A 152 -0.72 4.06 -26.47
C THR A 152 -1.05 3.02 -25.43
N ILE A 153 -2.25 3.10 -24.89
CA ILE A 153 -2.82 2.16 -23.93
C ILE A 153 -3.58 1.08 -24.71
N TYR A 154 -3.31 -0.19 -24.41
CA TYR A 154 -3.97 -1.31 -25.09
C TYR A 154 -4.86 -2.11 -24.15
N VAL A 155 -5.80 -2.84 -24.73
CA VAL A 155 -6.61 -3.82 -24.01
C VAL A 155 -5.71 -4.83 -23.29
N LYS A 156 -6.03 -5.18 -22.06
CA LYS A 156 -5.27 -6.01 -21.10
C LYS A 156 -4.06 -5.32 -20.45
N ASP A 157 -3.77 -4.07 -20.79
CA ASP A 157 -2.85 -3.30 -19.97
C ASP A 157 -3.46 -3.10 -18.57
N LYS A 158 -2.58 -2.98 -17.58
CA LYS A 158 -2.96 -2.54 -16.25
C LYS A 158 -2.35 -1.16 -16.01
N LEU A 159 -3.19 -0.18 -15.81
CA LEU A 159 -2.75 1.18 -15.51
C LEU A 159 -2.56 1.34 -14.01
N ILE A 160 -1.44 1.91 -13.63
CA ILE A 160 -1.17 2.38 -12.27
C ILE A 160 -1.46 3.88 -12.26
N ILE A 161 -2.56 4.26 -11.64
CA ILE A 161 -3.08 5.64 -11.65
C ILE A 161 -3.01 6.20 -10.24
N PHE A 162 -2.43 7.39 -10.09
CA PHE A 162 -2.61 8.22 -8.92
C PHE A 162 -3.79 9.17 -9.14
N SER A 163 -4.64 9.33 -8.14
CA SER A 163 -5.76 10.29 -8.15
C SER A 163 -5.84 11.04 -6.82
N GLU A 164 -5.99 12.35 -6.90
CA GLU A 164 -6.38 13.15 -5.75
C GLU A 164 -7.80 12.81 -5.28
N PRO A 165 -8.15 13.05 -3.99
CA PRO A 165 -9.45 12.66 -3.44
C PRO A 165 -10.64 13.23 -4.20
N ALA A 166 -10.52 14.48 -4.69
CA ALA A 166 -11.58 15.16 -5.44
C ALA A 166 -11.92 14.47 -6.77
N SER A 167 -10.93 13.83 -7.40
CA SER A 167 -11.03 13.26 -8.75
C SER A 167 -11.27 11.76 -8.79
N ILE A 168 -11.28 11.09 -7.61
CA ILE A 168 -11.48 9.64 -7.52
C ILE A 168 -12.78 9.19 -8.19
N LYS A 169 -13.89 9.86 -7.89
CA LYS A 169 -15.20 9.51 -8.47
C LYS A 169 -15.26 9.70 -9.98
N GLU A 170 -14.48 10.62 -10.49
CA GLU A 170 -14.44 10.89 -11.91
C GLU A 170 -13.61 9.84 -12.65
N ILE A 171 -12.43 9.49 -12.14
CA ILE A 171 -11.60 8.45 -12.75
C ILE A 171 -12.27 7.06 -12.68
N GLU A 172 -13.07 6.79 -11.65
CA GLU A 172 -13.86 5.56 -11.57
C GLU A 172 -14.83 5.41 -12.75
N LYS A 173 -15.48 6.50 -13.19
CA LYS A 173 -16.36 6.50 -14.36
C LYS A 173 -15.63 6.15 -15.66
N TYR A 174 -14.35 6.47 -15.77
CA TYR A 174 -13.53 6.07 -16.93
C TYR A 174 -13.25 4.57 -16.95
N SER A 175 -13.27 3.94 -15.78
CA SER A 175 -13.09 2.49 -15.64
C SER A 175 -14.42 1.71 -15.71
N GLU A 176 -15.58 2.39 -15.66
CA GLU A 176 -16.89 1.74 -15.78
C GLU A 176 -17.11 1.16 -17.19
N VAL A 177 -17.70 -0.03 -17.25
CA VAL A 177 -18.15 -0.63 -18.50
C VAL A 177 -19.39 0.12 -18.96
N ASN A 178 -19.37 0.70 -20.12
CA ASN A 178 -20.62 1.06 -20.79
C ASN A 178 -21.43 -0.22 -21.02
N ILE A 179 -22.44 -0.42 -20.20
CA ILE A 179 -23.42 -1.52 -20.35
C ILE A 179 -24.48 -1.08 -21.39
N GLU A 180 -24.06 -0.56 -22.52
CA GLU A 180 -24.99 -0.20 -23.59
C GLU A 180 -25.16 -1.30 -24.66
N PHE A 181 -24.76 -2.54 -24.34
CA PHE A 181 -24.99 -3.66 -25.25
C PHE A 181 -25.49 -4.89 -24.49
N PHE A 182 -26.77 -4.84 -24.11
CA PHE A 182 -27.65 -6.01 -24.05
C PHE A 182 -29.09 -5.57 -24.27
#